data_fb1fb60391defa729fe9a6c4aceda5a2
#
_entry.id   fb1fb60391defa729fe9a6c4aceda5a2
#
_cell.length_a   1.000
_cell.length_b   1.000
_cell.length_c   1.000
_cell.angle_alpha   90.00
_cell.angle_beta   90.00
_cell.angle_gamma   90.00
#
_symmetry.space_group_name_H-M   'P 1'
#
loop_
_entity.id
_entity.type
_entity.pdbx_description
1 polymer ?
#
loop_
_entity_poly.entity_id
_entity_poly.type
_entity_poly.pdbx_seq_one_letter_code
_entity_poly.pdbx_strand_id
1 'polypeptide(L)'
;CLRAAELRLTDGIEAITGWGLAHLANISARLKDSELGFKALSRIMAKFLLPNLFTCHNEGELFQMDANLGFSAAILEMLVFSQSGYIELLPALPQGLSKGAAYGILCRGRITLTELQWDMDRKSVSVTVLSDTDQQIRLKLPCAIKSYEIDGERQEKEQLPGKGSCPESVAQLKDGSYSGASGCCDASQIRLKLKKGGETRLLFVLD
;
A
#
# COMPACT_ATOMS: atom_id res chain seq x y z
N CYS A 1 3.93 -9.16 15.01
CA CYS A 1 4.63 -8.52 13.88
C CYS A 1 5.38 -7.25 14.31
N LEU A 2 4.72 -6.28 15.00
CA LEU A 2 5.39 -5.04 15.44
C LEU A 2 6.62 -5.32 16.30
N ARG A 3 6.47 -6.12 17.35
CA ARG A 3 7.60 -6.51 18.22
C ARG A 3 8.78 -7.13 17.45
N ALA A 4 8.50 -7.92 16.42
CA ALA A 4 9.55 -8.52 15.58
C ALA A 4 10.27 -7.46 14.74
N ALA A 5 9.58 -6.43 14.27
CA ALA A 5 10.20 -5.29 13.58
C ALA A 5 11.07 -4.46 14.54
N GLU A 6 10.58 -4.18 15.74
CA GLU A 6 11.35 -3.49 16.80
C GLU A 6 12.64 -4.23 17.16
N LEU A 7 12.56 -5.55 17.34
CA LEU A 7 13.74 -6.38 17.65
C LEU A 7 14.78 -6.35 16.53
N ARG A 8 14.37 -6.20 15.27
CA ARG A 8 15.30 -6.06 14.14
C ARG A 8 16.03 -4.72 14.14
N LEU A 9 15.47 -3.72 14.80
CA LEU A 9 16.04 -2.38 14.91
C LEU A 9 16.87 -2.16 16.18
N THR A 10 17.11 -3.22 16.98
CA THR A 10 17.85 -3.10 18.24
C THR A 10 19.24 -2.50 18.04
N ASP A 11 19.94 -2.91 16.96
CA ASP A 11 21.27 -2.40 16.60
C ASP A 11 21.20 -1.24 15.59
N GLY A 12 20.00 -0.72 15.36
CA GLY A 12 19.71 0.34 14.41
C GLY A 12 19.58 -0.18 12.97
N ILE A 13 18.93 0.63 12.13
CA ILE A 13 18.73 0.31 10.70
C ILE A 13 20.06 0.21 9.95
N GLU A 14 21.10 0.84 10.47
CA GLU A 14 22.44 0.88 9.86
C GLU A 14 23.15 -0.49 9.88
N ALA A 15 22.79 -1.36 10.83
CA ALA A 15 23.33 -2.70 10.94
C ALA A 15 22.65 -3.72 10.03
N ILE A 16 21.56 -3.34 9.36
CA ILE A 16 20.76 -4.25 8.53
C ILE A 16 21.29 -4.26 7.10
N THR A 17 21.53 -5.44 6.55
CA THR A 17 22.00 -5.68 5.18
C THR A 17 20.85 -5.67 4.16
N GLY A 18 21.17 -5.76 2.87
CA GLY A 18 20.23 -5.61 1.76
C GLY A 18 18.91 -6.41 1.91
N TRP A 19 19.00 -7.74 2.11
CA TRP A 19 17.81 -8.58 2.30
C TRP A 19 17.01 -8.21 3.55
N GLY A 20 17.70 -7.95 4.65
CA GLY A 20 17.06 -7.57 5.92
C GLY A 20 16.26 -6.28 5.78
N LEU A 21 16.80 -5.29 5.02
CA LEU A 21 16.12 -4.03 4.72
C LEU A 21 14.90 -4.25 3.82
N ALA A 22 15.01 -5.08 2.79
CA ALA A 22 13.86 -5.41 1.93
C ALA A 22 12.74 -6.11 2.73
N HIS A 23 13.11 -7.02 3.64
CA HIS A 23 12.15 -7.66 4.54
C HIS A 23 11.52 -6.65 5.52
N LEU A 24 12.33 -5.75 6.10
CA LEU A 24 11.82 -4.69 6.98
C LEU A 24 10.84 -3.78 6.23
N ALA A 25 11.14 -3.37 4.99
CA ALA A 25 10.26 -2.54 4.17
C ALA A 25 8.90 -3.22 3.92
N ASN A 26 8.88 -4.52 3.59
CA ASN A 26 7.65 -5.29 3.40
C ASN A 26 6.83 -5.40 4.70
N ILE A 27 7.49 -5.63 5.84
CA ILE A 27 6.82 -5.65 7.16
C ILE A 27 6.21 -4.28 7.45
N SER A 28 6.97 -3.19 7.24
CA SER A 28 6.53 -1.83 7.48
C SER A 28 5.34 -1.45 6.61
N ALA A 29 5.35 -1.80 5.32
CA ALA A 29 4.21 -1.61 4.43
C ALA A 29 2.94 -2.29 4.97
N ARG A 30 3.06 -3.53 5.48
CA ARG A 30 1.93 -4.26 6.09
C ARG A 30 1.47 -3.68 7.42
N LEU A 31 2.37 -3.10 8.19
CA LEU A 31 2.07 -2.38 9.44
C LEU A 31 1.59 -0.95 9.19
N LYS A 32 1.61 -0.49 7.94
CA LYS A 32 1.29 0.90 7.52
C LYS A 32 2.24 1.94 8.10
N ASP A 33 3.45 1.52 8.43
CA ASP A 33 4.55 2.42 8.79
C ASP A 33 5.30 2.82 7.52
N SER A 34 4.75 3.79 6.81
CA SER A 34 5.25 4.26 5.52
C SER A 34 6.66 4.82 5.60
N GLU A 35 6.96 5.56 6.66
CA GLU A 35 8.25 6.25 6.80
C GLU A 35 9.39 5.26 7.10
N LEU A 36 9.16 4.27 7.97
CA LEU A 36 10.14 3.22 8.22
C LEU A 36 10.38 2.38 6.95
N GLY A 37 9.31 2.02 6.23
CA GLY A 37 9.40 1.30 4.96
C GLY A 37 10.20 2.10 3.92
N PHE A 38 9.91 3.38 3.77
CA PHE A 38 10.62 4.25 2.83
C PHE A 38 12.08 4.47 3.22
N LYS A 39 12.38 4.61 4.51
CA LYS A 39 13.76 4.70 5.02
C LYS A 39 14.56 3.43 4.68
N ALA A 40 13.96 2.25 4.85
CA ALA A 40 14.60 0.98 4.50
C ALA A 40 14.88 0.88 2.99
N LEU A 41 13.91 1.23 2.13
CA LEU A 41 14.08 1.27 0.68
C LEU A 41 15.14 2.28 0.24
N SER A 42 15.12 3.49 0.81
CA SER A 42 16.12 4.53 0.52
C SER A 42 17.53 4.07 0.86
N ARG A 43 17.69 3.33 1.96
CA ARG A 43 18.99 2.76 2.32
C ARG A 43 19.44 1.66 1.35
N ILE A 44 18.52 0.81 0.87
CA ILE A 44 18.88 -0.15 -0.20
C ILE A 44 19.38 0.58 -1.42
N MET A 45 18.69 1.63 -1.86
CA MET A 45 19.11 2.42 -3.03
C MET A 45 20.47 3.08 -2.84
N ALA A 46 20.74 3.60 -1.65
CA ALA A 46 21.97 4.35 -1.38
C ALA A 46 23.20 3.45 -1.18
N LYS A 47 23.03 2.22 -0.65
CA LYS A 47 24.12 1.38 -0.16
C LYS A 47 24.24 0.02 -0.83
N PHE A 48 23.14 -0.53 -1.30
CA PHE A 48 23.07 -1.92 -1.74
C PHE A 48 22.62 -2.07 -3.20
N LEU A 49 22.30 -0.97 -3.88
CA LEU A 49 21.94 -0.99 -5.30
C LEU A 49 23.18 -0.69 -6.16
N LEU A 50 23.51 -1.60 -7.07
CA LEU A 50 24.58 -1.44 -8.03
C LEU A 50 24.11 -0.67 -9.27
N PRO A 51 25.03 -0.11 -10.10
CA PRO A 51 24.64 0.64 -11.30
C PRO A 51 23.81 -0.15 -12.33
N ASN A 52 23.90 -1.48 -12.32
CA ASN A 52 23.09 -2.38 -13.15
C ASN A 52 21.74 -2.74 -12.51
N LEU A 53 21.34 -2.06 -11.44
CA LEU A 53 20.12 -2.28 -10.66
C LEU A 53 20.09 -3.63 -9.93
N PHE A 54 21.18 -4.34 -9.82
CA PHE A 54 21.29 -5.49 -8.94
C PHE A 54 21.52 -5.03 -7.49
N THR A 55 20.98 -5.76 -6.55
CA THR A 55 21.26 -5.52 -5.12
C THR A 55 22.34 -6.45 -4.61
N CYS A 56 23.07 -5.99 -3.60
CA CYS A 56 24.10 -6.79 -2.92
C CYS A 56 23.74 -7.02 -1.45
N HIS A 57 24.36 -8.05 -0.86
CA HIS A 57 24.19 -8.39 0.55
C HIS A 57 24.89 -7.35 1.44
N ASN A 58 26.18 -7.12 1.20
CA ASN A 58 26.99 -6.06 1.78
C ASN A 58 27.29 -5.01 0.71
N GLU A 59 27.77 -3.84 1.11
CA GLU A 59 28.12 -2.78 0.16
C GLU A 59 29.14 -3.28 -0.87
N GLY A 60 28.73 -3.35 -2.14
CA GLY A 60 29.59 -3.75 -3.26
C GLY A 60 29.93 -5.25 -3.35
N GLU A 61 29.43 -6.07 -2.45
CA GLU A 61 29.74 -7.49 -2.39
C GLU A 61 28.50 -8.34 -2.60
N LEU A 62 28.67 -9.51 -3.13
CA LEU A 62 27.74 -10.62 -3.20
C LEU A 62 26.33 -10.23 -3.69
N PHE A 63 26.03 -10.48 -4.95
CA PHE A 63 24.68 -10.31 -5.50
C PHE A 63 23.62 -11.04 -4.67
N GLN A 64 22.51 -10.36 -4.38
CA GLN A 64 21.44 -10.88 -3.58
C GLN A 64 20.07 -10.66 -4.25
N MET A 65 19.55 -11.72 -4.87
CA MET A 65 18.27 -11.70 -5.57
C MET A 65 17.08 -11.37 -4.65
N ASP A 66 17.11 -11.85 -3.40
CA ASP A 66 16.05 -11.62 -2.41
C ASP A 66 15.83 -10.13 -2.17
N ALA A 67 16.89 -9.35 -2.07
CA ALA A 67 16.78 -7.91 -1.89
C ALA A 67 16.23 -7.22 -3.15
N ASN A 68 16.60 -7.67 -4.35
CA ASN A 68 16.05 -7.16 -5.62
C ASN A 68 14.54 -7.36 -5.71
N LEU A 69 14.08 -8.58 -5.52
CA LEU A 69 12.66 -8.91 -5.62
C LEU A 69 11.88 -8.31 -4.44
N GLY A 70 12.46 -8.36 -3.23
CA GLY A 70 11.88 -7.80 -2.02
C GLY A 70 11.73 -6.27 -2.05
N PHE A 71 12.64 -5.56 -2.71
CA PHE A 71 12.56 -4.12 -2.94
C PHE A 71 11.32 -3.76 -3.77
N SER A 72 11.15 -4.41 -4.93
CA SER A 72 10.00 -4.19 -5.80
C SER A 72 8.69 -4.59 -5.13
N ALA A 73 8.68 -5.71 -4.41
CA ALA A 73 7.52 -6.17 -3.67
C ALA A 73 7.10 -5.16 -2.59
N ALA A 74 8.05 -4.58 -1.85
CA ALA A 74 7.76 -3.59 -0.82
C ALA A 74 7.11 -2.33 -1.40
N ILE A 75 7.59 -1.84 -2.55
CA ILE A 75 6.96 -0.70 -3.24
C ILE A 75 5.51 -1.03 -3.60
N LEU A 76 5.26 -2.21 -4.18
CA LEU A 76 3.89 -2.61 -4.54
C LEU A 76 3.00 -2.73 -3.31
N GLU A 77 3.48 -3.31 -2.20
CA GLU A 77 2.74 -3.40 -0.94
C GLU A 77 2.44 -2.04 -0.30
N MET A 78 3.29 -1.04 -0.51
CA MET A 78 3.06 0.34 -0.06
C MET A 78 1.99 1.04 -0.91
N LEU A 79 1.86 0.68 -2.19
CA LEU A 79 0.92 1.28 -3.13
C LEU A 79 -0.43 0.56 -3.13
N VAL A 80 -0.45 -0.77 -3.06
CA VAL A 80 -1.68 -1.55 -3.17
C VAL A 80 -1.63 -2.79 -2.30
N PHE A 81 -2.60 -2.91 -1.41
CA PHE A 81 -2.88 -4.16 -0.72
C PHE A 81 -4.15 -4.79 -1.29
N SER A 82 -4.10 -6.07 -1.66
CA SER A 82 -5.25 -6.77 -2.23
C SER A 82 -5.51 -8.12 -1.60
N GLN A 83 -6.80 -8.42 -1.42
CA GLN A 83 -7.35 -9.74 -1.09
C GLN A 83 -8.55 -10.00 -2.01
N SER A 84 -9.05 -11.23 -2.05
CA SER A 84 -10.28 -11.53 -2.78
C SER A 84 -11.43 -10.68 -2.24
N GLY A 85 -12.06 -9.89 -3.11
CA GLY A 85 -13.16 -8.99 -2.76
C GLY A 85 -12.75 -7.71 -1.99
N TYR A 86 -11.44 -7.42 -1.85
CA TYR A 86 -10.97 -6.23 -1.15
C TYR A 86 -9.66 -5.69 -1.74
N ILE A 87 -9.63 -4.40 -2.02
CA ILE A 87 -8.43 -3.67 -2.45
C ILE A 87 -8.29 -2.42 -1.60
N GLU A 88 -7.11 -2.16 -1.08
CA GLU A 88 -6.73 -0.93 -0.40
C GLU A 88 -5.67 -0.21 -1.23
N LEU A 89 -5.95 1.02 -1.61
CA LEU A 89 -5.06 1.89 -2.37
C LEU A 89 -4.21 2.71 -1.40
N LEU A 90 -2.93 2.84 -1.71
CA LEU A 90 -1.97 3.66 -0.99
C LEU A 90 -1.91 3.39 0.53
N PRO A 91 -1.92 2.10 0.98
CA PRO A 91 -2.03 1.77 2.40
C PRO A 91 -0.85 2.26 3.25
N ALA A 92 0.31 2.48 2.62
CA ALA A 92 1.54 2.92 3.30
C ALA A 92 2.33 3.90 2.42
N LEU A 93 1.66 4.93 1.89
CA LEU A 93 2.28 5.95 1.05
C LEU A 93 3.14 6.88 1.91
N PRO A 94 4.47 6.97 1.68
CA PRO A 94 5.35 7.88 2.42
C PRO A 94 5.15 9.33 1.96
N GLN A 95 5.43 10.29 2.84
CA GLN A 95 5.31 11.72 2.53
C GLN A 95 6.16 12.14 1.32
N GLY A 96 7.34 11.52 1.13
CA GLY A 96 8.22 11.77 -0.01
C GLY A 96 7.64 11.36 -1.37
N LEU A 97 6.55 10.61 -1.41
CA LEU A 97 5.86 10.17 -2.63
C LEU A 97 4.44 10.73 -2.71
N SER A 98 4.26 12.01 -2.37
CA SER A 98 2.94 12.68 -2.37
C SER A 98 2.25 12.68 -3.72
N LYS A 99 3.00 12.51 -4.83
CA LYS A 99 2.48 12.42 -6.20
C LYS A 99 3.13 11.26 -6.94
N GLY A 100 2.34 10.62 -7.80
CA GLY A 100 2.87 9.54 -8.62
C GLY A 100 1.82 8.84 -9.45
N ALA A 101 2.32 7.88 -10.24
CA ALA A 101 1.50 6.97 -11.03
C ALA A 101 2.14 5.59 -11.07
N ALA A 102 1.30 4.55 -11.12
CA ALA A 102 1.71 3.18 -11.33
C ALA A 102 0.73 2.49 -12.28
N TYR A 103 1.24 1.56 -13.08
CA TYR A 103 0.49 0.95 -14.17
C TYR A 103 0.61 -0.58 -14.11
N GLY A 104 -0.47 -1.28 -14.48
CA GLY A 104 -0.45 -2.71 -14.66
C GLY A 104 -0.27 -3.53 -13.36
N ILE A 105 -0.78 -3.05 -12.24
CA ILE A 105 -0.66 -3.75 -10.96
C ILE A 105 -1.65 -4.92 -10.90
N LEU A 106 -1.11 -6.13 -10.82
CA LEU A 106 -1.92 -7.34 -10.66
C LEU A 106 -2.37 -7.50 -9.20
N CYS A 107 -3.67 -7.55 -9.00
CA CYS A 107 -4.31 -7.74 -7.71
C CYS A 107 -4.91 -9.15 -7.56
N ARG A 108 -5.15 -9.56 -6.32
CA ARG A 108 -5.86 -10.79 -6.02
C ARG A 108 -7.32 -10.69 -6.48
N GLY A 109 -7.92 -11.84 -6.84
CA GLY A 109 -9.30 -11.87 -7.36
C GLY A 109 -9.40 -11.61 -8.87
N ARG A 110 -8.29 -11.80 -9.62
CA ARG A 110 -8.25 -11.63 -11.09
C ARG A 110 -8.60 -10.20 -11.50
N ILE A 111 -8.00 -9.24 -10.81
CA ILE A 111 -8.17 -7.81 -11.03
C ILE A 111 -6.82 -7.23 -11.41
N THR A 112 -6.82 -6.32 -12.37
CA THR A 112 -5.67 -5.51 -12.74
C THR A 112 -6.02 -4.03 -12.53
N LEU A 113 -5.20 -3.31 -11.78
CA LEU A 113 -5.22 -1.86 -11.82
C LEU A 113 -4.39 -1.44 -13.04
N THR A 114 -5.07 -1.11 -14.13
CA THR A 114 -4.39 -0.72 -15.37
C THR A 114 -3.69 0.62 -15.20
N GLU A 115 -4.26 1.48 -14.37
CA GLU A 115 -3.69 2.76 -13.99
C GLU A 115 -4.06 3.10 -12.54
N LEU A 116 -3.10 3.58 -11.77
CA LEU A 116 -3.28 4.20 -10.47
C LEU A 116 -2.48 5.50 -10.44
N GLN A 117 -3.14 6.63 -10.26
CA GLN A 117 -2.52 7.95 -10.13
C GLN A 117 -2.93 8.59 -8.82
N TRP A 118 -2.02 9.33 -8.19
CA TRP A 118 -2.33 10.07 -6.97
C TRP A 118 -1.61 11.42 -6.93
N ASP A 119 -2.29 12.40 -6.35
CA ASP A 119 -1.77 13.71 -5.97
C ASP A 119 -2.34 14.05 -4.58
N MET A 120 -1.56 13.76 -3.54
CA MET A 120 -2.01 13.96 -2.17
C MET A 120 -2.02 15.44 -1.78
N ASP A 121 -1.28 16.28 -2.48
CA ASP A 121 -1.32 17.74 -2.27
C ASP A 121 -2.67 18.30 -2.74
N ARG A 122 -3.23 17.71 -3.80
CA ARG A 122 -4.58 18.01 -4.31
C ARG A 122 -5.65 17.10 -3.73
N LYS A 123 -5.25 16.17 -2.87
CA LYS A 123 -6.15 15.17 -2.27
C LYS A 123 -6.96 14.39 -3.33
N SER A 124 -6.30 13.97 -4.38
CA SER A 124 -6.92 13.31 -5.54
C SER A 124 -6.27 11.96 -5.80
N VAL A 125 -7.11 10.95 -6.02
CA VAL A 125 -6.68 9.60 -6.45
C VAL A 125 -7.55 9.17 -7.62
N SER A 126 -6.92 8.74 -8.71
CA SER A 126 -7.58 8.13 -9.87
C SER A 126 -7.12 6.70 -10.04
N VAL A 127 -8.04 5.79 -10.32
CA VAL A 127 -7.72 4.39 -10.59
C VAL A 127 -8.60 3.84 -11.69
N THR A 128 -7.99 3.08 -12.60
CA THR A 128 -8.70 2.29 -13.60
C THR A 128 -8.55 0.81 -13.28
N VAL A 129 -9.68 0.14 -13.17
CA VAL A 129 -9.78 -1.26 -12.72
C VAL A 129 -10.31 -2.12 -13.83
N LEU A 130 -9.57 -3.15 -14.22
CA LEU A 130 -9.99 -4.22 -15.13
C LEU A 130 -10.26 -5.50 -14.34
N SER A 131 -11.38 -6.16 -14.58
CA SER A 131 -11.71 -7.43 -13.95
C SER A 131 -11.93 -8.54 -14.96
N ASP A 132 -11.34 -9.70 -14.73
CA ASP A 132 -11.54 -10.88 -15.57
C ASP A 132 -12.83 -11.67 -15.23
N THR A 133 -13.56 -11.25 -14.21
CA THR A 133 -14.79 -11.90 -13.74
C THR A 133 -15.81 -10.87 -13.28
N ASP A 134 -17.10 -11.25 -13.34
CA ASP A 134 -18.14 -10.49 -12.67
C ASP A 134 -17.97 -10.65 -11.16
N GLN A 135 -17.75 -9.55 -10.47
CA GLN A 135 -17.53 -9.57 -9.02
C GLN A 135 -17.87 -8.25 -8.34
N GLN A 136 -18.01 -8.31 -7.04
CA GLN A 136 -18.13 -7.14 -6.19
C GLN A 136 -16.92 -7.06 -5.25
N ILE A 137 -16.33 -5.88 -5.16
CA ILE A 137 -15.21 -5.62 -4.28
C ILE A 137 -15.49 -4.45 -3.34
N ARG A 138 -14.75 -4.39 -2.26
CA ARG A 138 -14.60 -3.19 -1.44
C ARG A 138 -13.29 -2.52 -1.82
N LEU A 139 -13.34 -1.24 -2.14
CA LEU A 139 -12.19 -0.40 -2.41
C LEU A 139 -12.01 0.57 -1.27
N LYS A 140 -10.83 0.59 -0.66
CA LYS A 140 -10.48 1.47 0.44
C LYS A 140 -9.39 2.45 0.02
N LEU A 141 -9.51 3.69 0.46
CA LEU A 141 -8.55 4.77 0.27
C LEU A 141 -7.85 5.14 1.58
N PRO A 142 -6.72 5.88 1.51
CA PRO A 142 -5.95 6.25 2.71
C PRO A 142 -6.68 7.24 3.63
N CYS A 143 -7.59 8.05 3.06
CA CYS A 143 -8.33 9.08 3.77
C CYS A 143 -9.83 8.96 3.50
N ALA A 144 -10.65 9.74 4.22
CA ALA A 144 -12.07 9.82 3.96
C ALA A 144 -12.33 10.37 2.54
N ILE A 145 -13.36 9.81 1.90
CA ILE A 145 -13.77 10.21 0.55
C ILE A 145 -14.75 11.37 0.67
N LYS A 146 -14.40 12.52 0.10
CA LYS A 146 -15.29 13.68 -0.01
C LYS A 146 -16.30 13.52 -1.13
N SER A 147 -15.81 13.14 -2.30
CA SER A 147 -16.65 12.84 -3.47
C SER A 147 -15.92 11.86 -4.38
N TYR A 148 -16.66 11.15 -5.22
CA TYR A 148 -16.08 10.29 -6.24
C TYR A 148 -16.94 10.20 -7.49
N GLU A 149 -16.32 9.82 -8.59
CA GLU A 149 -16.94 9.60 -9.89
C GLU A 149 -16.61 8.18 -10.38
N ILE A 150 -17.55 7.56 -11.06
CA ILE A 150 -17.36 6.29 -11.79
C ILE A 150 -17.65 6.56 -13.25
N ASP A 151 -16.68 6.33 -14.12
CA ASP A 151 -16.77 6.53 -15.58
C ASP A 151 -17.27 7.94 -15.96
N GLY A 152 -16.88 8.95 -15.17
CA GLY A 152 -17.25 10.35 -15.34
C GLY A 152 -18.60 10.75 -14.75
N GLU A 153 -19.34 9.81 -14.17
CA GLU A 153 -20.59 10.10 -13.47
C GLU A 153 -20.35 10.25 -11.95
N ARG A 154 -20.76 11.39 -11.42
CA ARG A 154 -20.65 11.67 -9.99
C ARG A 154 -21.58 10.74 -9.21
N GLN A 155 -21.04 10.09 -8.20
CA GLN A 155 -21.78 9.20 -7.32
C GLN A 155 -22.08 9.87 -5.99
N GLU A 156 -23.30 9.66 -5.50
CA GLU A 156 -23.63 9.96 -4.11
C GLU A 156 -23.01 8.88 -3.19
N LYS A 157 -22.47 9.33 -2.07
CA LYS A 157 -21.87 8.43 -1.09
C LYS A 157 -22.95 7.53 -0.49
N GLU A 158 -23.00 6.26 -0.87
CA GLU A 158 -23.78 5.28 -0.13
C GLU A 158 -23.26 5.23 1.32
N GLN A 159 -24.08 5.61 2.27
CA GLN A 159 -23.78 5.35 3.68
C GLN A 159 -23.79 3.84 3.87
N LEU A 160 -22.63 3.23 3.93
CA LEU A 160 -22.53 1.83 4.32
C LEU A 160 -23.15 1.70 5.73
N PRO A 161 -24.13 0.80 5.94
CA PRO A 161 -24.75 0.63 7.25
C PRO A 161 -23.63 0.31 8.25
N GLY A 162 -23.43 1.19 9.21
CA GLY A 162 -22.48 1.04 10.29
C GLY A 162 -22.77 -0.22 11.09
N LYS A 163 -21.70 -0.91 11.50
CA LYS A 163 -21.59 -2.14 12.29
C LYS A 163 -21.43 -3.43 11.48
N GLY A 164 -20.38 -3.49 10.67
CA GLY A 164 -19.64 -4.73 10.50
C GLY A 164 -18.33 -4.56 11.26
N SER A 165 -18.08 -5.37 12.27
CA SER A 165 -16.82 -5.40 12.98
C SER A 165 -15.71 -5.62 11.94
N CYS A 166 -14.92 -4.57 11.70
CA CYS A 166 -13.61 -4.75 11.12
C CYS A 166 -12.90 -5.78 11.99
N PRO A 167 -12.24 -6.83 11.44
CA PRO A 167 -11.36 -7.63 12.28
C PRO A 167 -10.41 -6.63 12.93
N GLU A 168 -10.45 -6.57 14.26
CA GLU A 168 -9.69 -5.64 15.07
C GLU A 168 -8.23 -5.72 14.59
N SER A 169 -7.80 -4.65 13.96
CA SER A 169 -6.39 -4.44 13.70
C SER A 169 -5.74 -4.39 15.08
N VAL A 170 -4.96 -5.42 15.37
CA VAL A 170 -4.04 -5.57 16.50
C VAL A 170 -4.36 -4.64 17.66
N ALA A 171 -5.17 -5.16 18.59
CA ALA A 171 -5.51 -4.49 19.82
C ALA A 171 -4.25 -4.09 20.59
N GLN A 172 -4.32 -2.91 21.17
CA GLN A 172 -3.47 -2.34 22.19
C GLN A 172 -2.71 -3.37 23.03
N LEU A 173 -1.40 -3.45 22.83
CA LEU A 173 -0.54 -3.94 23.88
C LEU A 173 -0.50 -2.86 24.96
N LYS A 174 -0.98 -3.21 26.16
CA LYS A 174 -0.79 -2.43 27.37
C LYS A 174 0.71 -2.25 27.57
N ASP A 175 1.11 -1.03 27.90
CA ASP A 175 2.45 -0.54 28.23
C ASP A 175 3.30 -0.07 27.02
N GLY A 176 3.09 1.17 26.67
CA GLY A 176 3.99 1.93 25.82
C GLY A 176 3.53 2.06 24.38
N SER A 177 2.57 2.90 24.20
CA SER A 177 2.35 3.80 23.07
C SER A 177 2.78 3.33 21.68
N TYR A 178 1.99 2.49 21.06
CA TYR A 178 1.77 2.56 19.62
C TYR A 178 0.26 2.63 19.40
N SER A 179 -0.26 3.81 19.39
CA SER A 179 -1.59 4.10 18.88
C SER A 179 -1.53 4.06 17.35
N GLY A 180 -1.49 2.89 16.78
CA GLY A 180 -1.91 2.68 15.40
C GLY A 180 -3.38 3.07 15.35
N ALA A 181 -3.67 4.33 15.11
CA ALA A 181 -5.01 4.83 14.90
C ALA A 181 -5.53 4.31 13.56
N SER A 182 -5.87 3.04 13.51
CA SER A 182 -6.75 2.55 12.47
C SER A 182 -8.19 2.67 12.96
N GLY A 183 -8.65 3.88 13.16
CA GLY A 183 -10.07 4.14 13.07
C GLY A 183 -10.48 3.74 11.66
N CYS A 184 -11.10 2.58 11.51
CA CYS A 184 -11.74 2.18 10.28
C CYS A 184 -12.93 3.12 10.06
N CYS A 185 -12.65 4.29 9.45
CA CYS A 185 -13.70 5.20 9.02
C CYS A 185 -14.38 4.55 7.83
N ASP A 186 -15.65 4.16 7.96
CA ASP A 186 -16.51 3.74 6.84
C ASP A 186 -16.50 4.78 5.70
N ALA A 187 -16.15 6.01 6.04
CA ALA A 187 -15.99 7.13 5.13
C ALA A 187 -14.89 6.95 4.05
N SER A 188 -13.94 6.04 4.22
CA SER A 188 -12.82 5.80 3.28
C SER A 188 -13.05 4.63 2.33
N GLN A 189 -14.23 4.01 2.32
CA GLN A 189 -14.51 2.82 1.54
C GLN A 189 -15.74 2.99 0.64
N ILE A 190 -15.70 2.32 -0.52
CA ILE A 190 -16.84 2.12 -1.41
C ILE A 190 -17.00 0.65 -1.77
N ARG A 191 -18.21 0.26 -2.20
CA ARG A 191 -18.46 -1.01 -2.88
C ARG A 191 -18.50 -0.77 -4.38
N LEU A 192 -17.79 -1.61 -5.12
CA LEU A 192 -17.69 -1.51 -6.57
C LEU A 192 -18.12 -2.83 -7.19
N LYS A 193 -19.05 -2.76 -8.15
CA LYS A 193 -19.44 -3.90 -8.99
C LYS A 193 -18.62 -3.86 -10.26
N LEU A 194 -17.88 -4.91 -10.53
CA LEU A 194 -17.05 -5.05 -11.72
C LEU A 194 -17.65 -6.07 -12.65
N LYS A 195 -17.66 -5.77 -13.96
CA LYS A 195 -18.07 -6.68 -15.02
C LYS A 195 -16.85 -7.34 -15.66
N LYS A 196 -17.00 -8.59 -16.07
CA LYS A 196 -15.96 -9.33 -16.78
C LYS A 196 -15.54 -8.58 -18.07
N GLY A 197 -14.23 -8.35 -18.21
CA GLY A 197 -13.64 -7.69 -19.37
C GLY A 197 -13.92 -6.20 -19.47
N GLY A 198 -14.64 -5.62 -18.51
CA GLY A 198 -14.91 -4.19 -18.45
C GLY A 198 -13.83 -3.44 -17.66
N GLU A 199 -13.38 -2.31 -18.19
CA GLU A 199 -12.63 -1.32 -17.44
C GLU A 199 -13.60 -0.37 -16.73
N THR A 200 -13.27 -0.03 -15.48
CA THR A 200 -14.01 0.95 -14.67
C THR A 200 -13.02 1.99 -14.19
N ARG A 201 -13.25 3.24 -14.55
CA ARG A 201 -12.43 4.37 -14.12
C ARG A 201 -13.08 5.07 -12.93
N LEU A 202 -12.31 5.28 -11.89
CA LEU A 202 -12.75 5.99 -10.69
C LEU A 202 -11.86 7.21 -10.45
N LEU A 203 -12.48 8.31 -10.06
CA LEU A 203 -11.80 9.51 -9.61
C LEU A 203 -12.30 9.85 -8.20
N PHE A 204 -11.40 9.98 -7.24
CA PHE A 204 -11.69 10.32 -5.86
C PHE A 204 -11.14 11.69 -5.50
N VAL A 205 -11.93 12.45 -4.77
CA VAL A 205 -11.49 13.63 -4.02
C VAL A 205 -11.57 13.27 -2.55
N LEU A 206 -10.47 13.44 -1.82
CA LEU A 206 -10.31 13.09 -0.41
C LEU A 206 -10.52 14.31 0.50
N ASP A 207 -10.78 14.06 1.79
CA ASP A 207 -10.88 15.12 2.82
C ASP A 207 -9.50 15.62 3.28
#